data_c18410681883444d54934a02e816d434
#
_entry.id   c18410681883444d54934a02e816d434
#
_cell.length_a   1.000
_cell.length_b   1.000
_cell.length_c   1.000
_cell.angle_alpha   90.00
_cell.angle_beta   90.00
_cell.angle_gamma   90.00
#
_symmetry.space_group_name_H-M   'P 1'
#
loop_
_entity.id
_entity.type
_entity.pdbx_description
1 polymer ?
#
loop_
_entity_poly.entity_id
_entity_poly.type
_entity_poly.pdbx_seq_one_letter_code
_entity_poly.pdbx_strand_id
1 'polypeptide(L)'
;MRGQARRLLAVDGIDGSGKSMLADRLLGVLAQAGTPAVLLRVDDFRRPIAWGQDARGEADVYYEDYYDLALLERGARAFLQGDSGFELPVFDSRTERHQGRRTIAFDGAPLALIEGVFAQRVRAVREGAAIVYIETSREEARRRILARDTARGRTVADVTHRIETRYFPAQARYIREHDPVAHADALIAHERAGAPDLVRADAGRLGGALFAALQRVVGSFAPSGPVG
;
A
#
# COMPACT_ATOMS: atom_id res chain seq x y z
N MET A 1 16.24 9.99 -27.59
CA MET A 1 15.05 10.34 -26.77
C MET A 1 15.50 10.34 -25.33
N ARG A 2 15.41 11.45 -24.59
CA ARG A 2 15.68 11.46 -23.15
C ARG A 2 14.54 10.70 -22.50
N GLY A 3 14.82 9.56 -21.89
CA GLY A 3 13.82 8.78 -21.15
C GLY A 3 13.17 9.67 -20.07
N GLN A 4 11.86 9.60 -19.96
CA GLN A 4 11.12 10.30 -18.91
C GLN A 4 11.67 9.83 -17.55
N ALA A 5 12.02 10.78 -16.67
CA ALA A 5 12.55 10.44 -15.36
C ALA A 5 11.54 9.55 -14.59
N ARG A 6 12.01 8.40 -14.11
CA ARG A 6 11.16 7.48 -13.32
C ARG A 6 10.81 8.07 -11.98
N ARG A 7 9.59 7.85 -11.55
CA ARG A 7 9.04 8.41 -10.31
C ARG A 7 8.40 7.31 -9.45
N LEU A 8 8.33 7.55 -8.14
CA LEU A 8 7.60 6.71 -7.19
C LEU A 8 6.31 7.40 -6.74
N LEU A 9 5.26 6.60 -6.58
CA LEU A 9 4.05 6.94 -5.87
C LEU A 9 3.87 5.93 -4.73
N ALA A 10 3.64 6.38 -3.52
CA ALA A 10 3.26 5.52 -2.42
C ALA A 10 1.77 5.67 -2.09
N VAL A 11 1.07 4.55 -1.89
CA VAL A 11 -0.28 4.49 -1.34
C VAL A 11 -0.19 3.79 0.00
N ASP A 12 -0.33 4.54 1.07
CA ASP A 12 -0.14 4.12 2.45
C ASP A 12 -1.44 4.27 3.27
N GLY A 13 -1.50 3.66 4.42
CA GLY A 13 -2.64 3.67 5.33
C GLY A 13 -2.69 2.39 6.16
N ILE A 14 -3.56 2.33 7.16
CA ILE A 14 -3.70 1.14 8.02
C ILE A 14 -4.32 -0.04 7.26
N ASP A 15 -4.22 -1.25 7.81
CA ASP A 15 -4.94 -2.41 7.28
C ASP A 15 -6.44 -2.14 7.25
N GLY A 16 -7.11 -2.58 6.16
CA GLY A 16 -8.53 -2.32 5.96
C GLY A 16 -8.88 -0.91 5.45
N SER A 17 -7.91 0.00 5.24
CA SER A 17 -8.20 1.36 4.75
C SER A 17 -8.65 1.43 3.28
N GLY A 18 -8.37 0.40 2.46
CA GLY A 18 -8.74 0.38 1.05
C GLY A 18 -7.60 0.69 0.08
N LYS A 19 -6.35 0.66 0.55
CA LYS A 19 -5.14 0.92 -0.26
C LYS A 19 -5.10 0.14 -1.57
N SER A 20 -5.29 -1.17 -1.49
CA SER A 20 -5.20 -2.05 -2.68
C SER A 20 -6.26 -1.71 -3.72
N MET A 21 -7.48 -1.39 -3.27
CA MET A 21 -8.56 -0.97 -4.16
C MET A 21 -8.23 0.38 -4.86
N LEU A 22 -7.71 1.35 -4.12
CA LEU A 22 -7.28 2.62 -4.70
C LEU A 22 -6.13 2.40 -5.69
N ALA A 23 -5.13 1.61 -5.32
CA ALA A 23 -3.97 1.31 -6.15
C ALA A 23 -4.38 0.66 -7.48
N ASP A 24 -5.23 -0.36 -7.44
CA ASP A 24 -5.71 -1.06 -8.65
C ASP A 24 -6.48 -0.12 -9.59
N ARG A 25 -7.33 0.75 -9.04
CA ARG A 25 -8.05 1.75 -9.84
C ARG A 25 -7.12 2.82 -10.42
N LEU A 26 -6.14 3.30 -9.63
CA LEU A 26 -5.13 4.25 -10.12
C LEU A 26 -4.36 3.67 -11.29
N LEU A 27 -3.90 2.42 -11.20
CA LEU A 27 -3.22 1.74 -12.29
C LEU A 27 -4.06 1.72 -13.57
N GLY A 28 -5.35 1.39 -13.46
CA GLY A 28 -6.26 1.37 -14.59
C GLY A 28 -6.44 2.75 -15.24
N VAL A 29 -6.64 3.79 -14.41
CA VAL A 29 -6.81 5.18 -14.90
C VAL A 29 -5.52 5.71 -15.52
N LEU A 30 -4.36 5.45 -14.91
CA LEU A 30 -3.06 5.86 -15.43
C LEU A 30 -2.73 5.18 -16.76
N ALA A 31 -3.01 3.88 -16.88
CA ALA A 31 -2.81 3.14 -18.12
C ALA A 31 -3.70 3.71 -19.26
N GLN A 32 -4.98 4.01 -18.99
CA GLN A 32 -5.88 4.66 -19.95
C GLN A 32 -5.42 6.06 -20.36
N ALA A 33 -4.70 6.77 -19.47
CA ALA A 33 -4.11 8.07 -19.75
C ALA A 33 -2.72 8.00 -20.44
N GLY A 34 -2.27 6.80 -20.86
CA GLY A 34 -0.97 6.61 -21.50
C GLY A 34 0.23 6.70 -20.55
N THR A 35 0.00 6.58 -19.25
CA THR A 35 1.06 6.59 -18.22
C THR A 35 1.07 5.26 -17.49
N PRO A 36 1.61 4.17 -18.07
CA PRO A 36 1.64 2.87 -17.43
C PRO A 36 2.48 2.94 -16.14
N ALA A 37 2.06 2.19 -15.13
CA ALA A 37 2.76 2.12 -13.86
C ALA A 37 2.99 0.66 -13.44
N VAL A 38 4.11 0.41 -12.77
CA VAL A 38 4.43 -0.88 -12.15
C VAL A 38 3.93 -0.86 -10.71
N LEU A 39 3.43 -2.00 -10.22
CA LEU A 39 2.98 -2.15 -8.85
C LEU A 39 3.98 -2.97 -8.03
N LEU A 40 4.42 -2.38 -6.92
CA LEU A 40 5.22 -3.02 -5.86
C LEU A 40 4.36 -3.08 -4.59
N ARG A 41 3.73 -4.22 -4.34
CA ARG A 41 2.94 -4.41 -3.12
C ARG A 41 3.83 -4.77 -1.94
N VAL A 42 3.71 -4.10 -0.82
CA VAL A 42 4.41 -4.46 0.42
C VAL A 42 4.11 -5.93 0.80
N ASP A 43 2.89 -6.39 0.55
CA ASP A 43 2.47 -7.77 0.79
C ASP A 43 3.25 -8.83 -0.01
N ASP A 44 3.89 -8.48 -1.11
CA ASP A 44 4.74 -9.38 -1.89
C ASP A 44 6.13 -9.60 -1.22
N PHE A 45 6.48 -8.76 -0.27
CA PHE A 45 7.77 -8.77 0.43
C PHE A 45 7.67 -9.38 1.84
N ARG A 46 6.70 -10.25 2.07
CA ARG A 46 6.54 -10.95 3.35
C ARG A 46 7.68 -11.92 3.62
N ARG A 47 8.05 -12.03 4.90
CA ARG A 47 8.99 -13.03 5.41
C ARG A 47 8.23 -14.17 6.11
N PRO A 48 8.75 -15.39 6.06
CA PRO A 48 8.31 -16.47 6.95
C PRO A 48 8.56 -16.08 8.41
N ILE A 49 7.51 -16.12 9.24
CA ILE A 49 7.60 -15.79 10.67
C ILE A 49 7.16 -16.96 11.51
N ALA A 50 7.96 -17.30 12.52
CA ALA A 50 7.61 -18.26 13.56
C ALA A 50 6.86 -17.54 14.70
N TRP A 51 5.55 -17.35 14.51
CA TRP A 51 4.72 -16.65 15.47
C TRP A 51 4.73 -17.31 16.86
N GLY A 52 4.78 -16.49 17.91
CA GLY A 52 4.79 -16.95 19.29
C GLY A 52 6.13 -17.47 19.81
N GLN A 53 7.19 -17.45 19.00
CA GLN A 53 8.53 -17.86 19.41
C GLN A 53 9.45 -16.67 19.78
N ASP A 54 9.03 -15.45 19.52
CA ASP A 54 9.80 -14.23 19.80
C ASP A 54 9.33 -13.57 21.11
N ALA A 55 10.28 -13.25 21.97
CA ALA A 55 10.00 -12.61 23.26
C ALA A 55 9.50 -11.16 23.14
N ARG A 56 9.69 -10.51 21.98
CA ARG A 56 9.22 -9.13 21.73
C ARG A 56 7.70 -8.99 21.59
N GLY A 57 7.00 -10.08 21.39
CA GLY A 57 5.56 -10.05 21.11
C GLY A 57 5.22 -9.86 19.64
N GLU A 58 3.98 -10.20 19.29
CA GLU A 58 3.54 -10.27 17.89
C GLU A 58 3.48 -8.91 17.18
N ALA A 59 3.19 -7.84 17.91
CA ALA A 59 3.14 -6.49 17.34
C ALA A 59 4.52 -6.02 16.86
N ASP A 60 5.56 -6.25 17.67
CA ASP A 60 6.93 -5.86 17.31
C ASP A 60 7.46 -6.72 16.17
N VAL A 61 7.21 -8.02 16.19
CA VAL A 61 7.56 -8.92 15.08
C VAL A 61 6.85 -8.51 13.78
N TYR A 62 5.55 -8.15 13.85
CA TYR A 62 4.82 -7.67 12.70
C TYR A 62 5.37 -6.34 12.17
N TYR A 63 5.76 -5.43 13.06
CA TYR A 63 6.32 -4.14 12.71
C TYR A 63 7.74 -4.25 12.12
N GLU A 64 8.62 -5.02 12.77
CA GLU A 64 10.04 -5.03 12.42
C GLU A 64 10.40 -6.08 11.36
N ASP A 65 9.78 -7.27 11.40
CA ASP A 65 10.31 -8.42 10.69
C ASP A 65 9.37 -8.96 9.61
N TYR A 66 8.05 -8.73 9.70
CA TYR A 66 7.07 -9.37 8.83
C TYR A 66 7.23 -9.00 7.36
N TYR A 67 7.63 -7.77 7.07
CA TYR A 67 7.90 -7.32 5.71
C TYR A 67 9.40 -7.07 5.51
N ASP A 68 9.95 -7.58 4.41
CA ASP A 68 11.32 -7.26 3.98
C ASP A 68 11.35 -5.89 3.30
N LEU A 69 11.25 -4.82 4.11
CA LEU A 69 11.29 -3.45 3.60
C LEU A 69 12.65 -3.09 2.99
N ALA A 70 13.73 -3.79 3.39
CA ALA A 70 15.04 -3.61 2.75
C ALA A 70 15.05 -4.19 1.32
N LEU A 71 14.37 -5.33 1.09
CA LEU A 71 14.19 -5.88 -0.25
C LEU A 71 13.30 -4.98 -1.10
N LEU A 72 12.22 -4.43 -0.54
CA LEU A 72 11.36 -3.47 -1.23
C LEU A 72 12.13 -2.18 -1.59
N GLU A 73 12.98 -1.67 -0.68
CA GLU A 73 13.88 -0.54 -0.94
C GLU A 73 14.79 -0.82 -2.15
N ARG A 74 15.39 -2.02 -2.22
CA ARG A 74 16.21 -2.41 -3.38
C ARG A 74 15.39 -2.44 -4.68
N GLY A 75 14.17 -2.97 -4.65
CA GLY A 75 13.27 -2.97 -5.82
C GLY A 75 12.90 -1.55 -6.28
N ALA A 76 12.59 -0.65 -5.33
CA ALA A 76 12.30 0.75 -5.62
C ALA A 76 13.51 1.48 -6.24
N ARG A 77 14.71 1.24 -5.71
CA ARG A 77 15.94 1.82 -6.26
C ARG A 77 16.30 1.25 -7.63
N ALA A 78 16.19 -0.06 -7.83
CA ALA A 78 16.38 -0.69 -9.14
C ALA A 78 15.46 -0.05 -10.20
N PHE A 79 14.19 0.18 -9.83
CA PHE A 79 13.27 0.91 -10.69
C PHE A 79 13.79 2.31 -11.01
N LEU A 80 14.14 3.12 -10.01
CA LEU A 80 14.62 4.50 -10.21
C LEU A 80 15.93 4.57 -11.04
N GLN A 81 16.79 3.55 -10.92
CA GLN A 81 18.06 3.45 -11.66
C GLN A 81 17.90 3.07 -13.13
N GLY A 82 16.70 2.68 -13.54
CA GLY A 82 16.43 2.34 -14.94
C GLY A 82 16.51 0.87 -15.27
N ASP A 83 16.64 -0.02 -14.27
CA ASP A 83 16.67 -1.47 -14.49
C ASP A 83 15.42 -1.94 -15.24
N SER A 84 15.52 -3.09 -15.91
CA SER A 84 14.43 -3.69 -16.67
C SER A 84 13.43 -4.44 -15.80
N GLY A 85 13.81 -4.81 -14.57
CA GLY A 85 12.97 -5.55 -13.63
C GLY A 85 13.68 -5.82 -12.31
N PHE A 86 12.96 -6.45 -11.40
CA PHE A 86 13.46 -6.81 -10.07
C PHE A 86 12.96 -8.19 -9.66
N GLU A 87 13.87 -9.04 -9.21
CA GLU A 87 13.56 -10.39 -8.76
C GLU A 87 13.34 -10.47 -7.25
N LEU A 88 12.27 -11.12 -6.82
CA LEU A 88 11.94 -11.35 -5.42
C LEU A 88 11.44 -12.77 -5.16
N PRO A 89 11.58 -13.28 -3.90
CA PRO A 89 11.00 -14.56 -3.52
C PRO A 89 9.47 -14.49 -3.53
N VAL A 90 8.81 -15.58 -3.88
CA VAL A 90 7.36 -15.71 -3.82
C VAL A 90 6.96 -16.27 -2.45
N PHE A 91 6.17 -15.49 -1.69
CA PHE A 91 5.63 -15.95 -0.43
C PHE A 91 4.31 -16.72 -0.64
N ASP A 92 4.28 -17.97 -0.24
CA ASP A 92 3.06 -18.77 -0.21
C ASP A 92 2.37 -18.62 1.14
N SER A 93 1.22 -17.96 1.15
CA SER A 93 0.43 -17.70 2.36
C SER A 93 -0.21 -18.94 2.98
N ARG A 94 -0.26 -20.06 2.26
CA ARG A 94 -0.80 -21.34 2.75
C ARG A 94 0.22 -22.10 3.54
N THR A 95 1.48 -22.13 3.07
CA THR A 95 2.61 -22.80 3.73
C THR A 95 3.40 -21.87 4.64
N GLU A 96 3.15 -20.54 4.57
CA GLU A 96 3.90 -19.48 5.23
C GLU A 96 5.41 -19.53 4.94
N ARG A 97 5.79 -19.94 3.73
CA ARG A 97 7.18 -20.10 3.27
C ARG A 97 7.40 -19.44 1.92
N HIS A 98 8.66 -19.15 1.61
CA HIS A 98 9.04 -18.78 0.26
C HIS A 98 9.08 -20.03 -0.65
N GLN A 99 8.44 -19.90 -1.84
CA GLN A 99 8.43 -20.94 -2.86
C GLN A 99 8.82 -20.33 -4.21
N GLY A 100 10.08 -20.56 -4.59
CA GLY A 100 10.60 -20.02 -5.85
C GLY A 100 10.83 -18.49 -5.83
N ARG A 101 10.99 -17.93 -7.03
CA ARG A 101 11.23 -16.51 -7.28
C ARG A 101 10.38 -16.05 -8.45
N ARG A 102 10.11 -14.76 -8.51
CA ARG A 102 9.46 -14.12 -9.67
C ARG A 102 10.15 -12.79 -9.98
N THR A 103 10.09 -12.38 -11.22
CA THR A 103 10.54 -11.06 -11.66
C THR A 103 9.33 -10.14 -11.81
N ILE A 104 9.40 -8.94 -11.22
CA ILE A 104 8.53 -7.83 -11.59
C ILE A 104 9.23 -7.10 -12.72
N ALA A 105 8.70 -7.20 -13.94
CA ALA A 105 9.18 -6.45 -15.08
C ALA A 105 8.80 -4.98 -14.95
N PHE A 106 9.71 -4.09 -15.32
CA PHE A 106 9.46 -2.65 -15.27
C PHE A 106 9.02 -2.08 -16.63
N ASP A 107 9.27 -2.79 -17.72
CA ASP A 107 8.77 -2.57 -19.09
C ASP A 107 8.79 -1.09 -19.55
N GLY A 108 9.80 -0.35 -19.13
CA GLY A 108 9.92 1.07 -19.46
C GLY A 108 8.90 1.98 -18.78
N ALA A 109 8.14 1.49 -17.80
CA ALA A 109 7.15 2.30 -17.09
C ALA A 109 7.80 3.54 -16.44
N PRO A 110 7.18 4.73 -16.56
CA PRO A 110 7.70 5.95 -15.96
C PRO A 110 7.37 6.07 -14.47
N LEU A 111 6.46 5.24 -13.94
CA LEU A 111 5.97 5.30 -12.57
C LEU A 111 6.00 3.91 -11.94
N ALA A 112 6.47 3.82 -10.67
CA ALA A 112 6.21 2.68 -9.81
C ALA A 112 5.32 3.09 -8.64
N LEU A 113 4.26 2.33 -8.43
CA LEU A 113 3.32 2.50 -7.34
C LEU A 113 3.68 1.50 -6.24
N ILE A 114 4.06 1.99 -5.07
CA ILE A 114 4.31 1.19 -3.86
C ILE A 114 3.04 1.23 -3.02
N GLU A 115 2.41 0.07 -2.79
CA GLU A 115 1.17 -0.04 -2.03
C GLU A 115 1.35 -0.92 -0.82
N GLY A 116 0.96 -0.43 0.35
CA GLY A 116 0.90 -1.25 1.55
C GLY A 116 1.05 -0.48 2.85
N VAL A 117 0.83 -1.20 3.95
CA VAL A 117 1.08 -0.69 5.30
C VAL A 117 2.59 -0.47 5.50
N PHE A 118 2.96 0.58 6.24
CA PHE A 118 4.36 0.93 6.51
C PHE A 118 5.16 1.41 5.27
N ALA A 119 4.51 1.78 4.17
CA ALA A 119 5.20 2.19 2.95
C ALA A 119 6.18 3.35 3.19
N GLN A 120 5.87 4.28 4.10
CA GLN A 120 6.77 5.39 4.44
C GLN A 120 7.96 5.00 5.33
N ARG A 121 8.09 3.74 5.74
CA ARG A 121 9.35 3.22 6.33
C ARG A 121 10.41 2.93 5.26
N VAL A 122 10.01 2.79 4.01
CA VAL A 122 10.94 2.63 2.87
C VAL A 122 11.61 3.97 2.60
N ARG A 123 12.94 3.98 2.59
CA ARG A 123 13.72 5.21 2.47
C ARG A 123 13.49 5.93 1.14
N ALA A 124 13.45 5.19 0.02
CA ALA A 124 13.18 5.77 -1.29
C ALA A 124 11.81 6.45 -1.38
N VAL A 125 10.82 5.98 -0.60
CA VAL A 125 9.51 6.62 -0.49
C VAL A 125 9.64 7.97 0.20
N ARG A 126 10.29 8.03 1.36
CA ARG A 126 10.46 9.28 2.11
C ARG A 126 11.31 10.31 1.37
N GLU A 127 12.31 9.87 0.60
CA GLU A 127 13.24 10.77 -0.09
C GLU A 127 12.65 11.39 -1.36
N GLY A 128 11.72 10.71 -2.05
CA GLY A 128 11.35 11.19 -3.38
C GLY A 128 10.01 10.73 -3.95
N ALA A 129 9.23 9.88 -3.28
CA ALA A 129 7.92 9.51 -3.76
C ALA A 129 6.89 10.64 -3.54
N ALA A 130 5.87 10.69 -4.41
CA ALA A 130 4.62 11.29 -4.05
C ALA A 130 3.86 10.33 -3.11
N ILE A 131 3.22 10.84 -2.06
CA ILE A 131 2.61 10.02 -1.02
C ILE A 131 1.12 10.31 -0.92
N VAL A 132 0.31 9.27 -1.11
CA VAL A 132 -1.13 9.28 -0.84
C VAL A 132 -1.37 8.46 0.42
N TYR A 133 -1.95 9.06 1.45
CA TYR A 133 -2.36 8.37 2.66
C TYR A 133 -3.87 8.21 2.72
N ILE A 134 -4.34 7.00 3.04
CA ILE A 134 -5.76 6.72 3.24
C ILE A 134 -6.04 6.63 4.73
N GLU A 135 -6.76 7.61 5.24
CA GLU A 135 -7.24 7.67 6.60
C GLU A 135 -8.55 6.91 6.73
N THR A 136 -8.64 6.07 7.74
CA THR A 136 -9.83 5.26 8.05
C THR A 136 -9.85 5.04 9.55
N SER A 137 -11.02 5.12 10.17
CA SER A 137 -11.18 4.82 11.60
C SER A 137 -10.83 3.36 11.87
N ARG A 138 -10.33 3.08 13.08
CA ARG A 138 -10.04 1.71 13.51
C ARG A 138 -11.29 0.84 13.53
N GLU A 139 -12.46 1.41 13.82
CA GLU A 139 -13.73 0.71 13.80
C GLU A 139 -14.04 0.19 12.40
N GLU A 140 -13.98 1.06 11.40
CA GLU A 140 -14.25 0.69 10.02
C GLU A 140 -13.17 -0.25 9.46
N ALA A 141 -11.91 0.00 9.76
CA ALA A 141 -10.81 -0.89 9.40
C ALA A 141 -11.01 -2.29 9.97
N ARG A 142 -11.38 -2.43 11.27
CA ARG A 142 -11.73 -3.71 11.91
C ARG A 142 -12.86 -4.42 11.17
N ARG A 143 -13.93 -3.70 10.89
CA ARG A 143 -15.09 -4.25 10.17
C ARG A 143 -14.69 -4.83 8.81
N ARG A 144 -13.89 -4.09 8.04
CA ARG A 144 -13.42 -4.52 6.72
C ARG A 144 -12.44 -5.70 6.79
N ILE A 145 -11.52 -5.70 7.75
CA ILE A 145 -10.58 -6.82 7.96
C ILE A 145 -11.36 -8.09 8.33
N LEU A 146 -12.30 -7.99 9.28
CA LEU A 146 -13.14 -9.12 9.67
C LEU A 146 -13.90 -9.68 8.46
N ALA A 147 -14.61 -8.84 7.71
CA ALA A 147 -15.37 -9.27 6.55
C ALA A 147 -14.47 -9.94 5.48
N ARG A 148 -13.33 -9.33 5.16
CA ARG A 148 -12.38 -9.83 4.16
C ARG A 148 -11.77 -11.18 4.56
N ASP A 149 -11.30 -11.29 5.79
CA ASP A 149 -10.49 -12.43 6.20
C ASP A 149 -11.36 -13.63 6.58
N THR A 150 -12.58 -13.41 7.09
CA THR A 150 -13.55 -14.49 7.29
C THR A 150 -14.06 -15.05 5.96
N ALA A 151 -14.28 -14.19 4.95
CA ALA A 151 -14.61 -14.64 3.61
C ALA A 151 -13.49 -15.49 2.96
N ARG A 152 -12.24 -15.36 3.46
CA ARG A 152 -11.09 -16.18 3.06
C ARG A 152 -10.91 -17.44 3.91
N GLY A 153 -11.87 -17.77 4.76
CA GLY A 153 -11.91 -19.01 5.55
C GLY A 153 -11.26 -18.93 6.93
N ARG A 154 -10.86 -17.74 7.41
CA ARG A 154 -10.38 -17.59 8.78
C ARG A 154 -11.57 -17.50 9.77
N THR A 155 -11.37 -17.95 11.01
CA THR A 155 -12.35 -17.76 12.05
C THR A 155 -12.37 -16.31 12.56
N VAL A 156 -13.52 -15.85 13.06
CA VAL A 156 -13.65 -14.53 13.68
C VAL A 156 -12.65 -14.37 14.83
N ALA A 157 -12.45 -15.41 15.64
CA ALA A 157 -11.52 -15.40 16.77
C ALA A 157 -10.07 -15.20 16.31
N ASP A 158 -9.60 -15.92 15.26
CA ASP A 158 -8.25 -15.76 14.71
C ASP A 158 -8.06 -14.36 14.14
N VAL A 159 -9.03 -13.84 13.37
CA VAL A 159 -8.93 -12.50 12.79
C VAL A 159 -8.92 -11.43 13.89
N THR A 160 -9.76 -11.55 14.91
CA THR A 160 -9.79 -10.63 16.05
C THR A 160 -8.46 -10.64 16.80
N HIS A 161 -7.92 -11.82 17.10
CA HIS A 161 -6.60 -11.96 17.71
C HIS A 161 -5.52 -11.21 16.92
N ARG A 162 -5.44 -11.44 15.60
CA ARG A 162 -4.45 -10.75 14.73
C ARG A 162 -4.61 -9.23 14.72
N ILE A 163 -5.83 -8.73 14.71
CA ILE A 163 -6.10 -7.29 14.79
C ILE A 163 -5.56 -6.71 16.10
N GLU A 164 -5.82 -7.38 17.21
CA GLU A 164 -5.51 -6.87 18.55
C GLU A 164 -4.06 -7.05 18.97
N THR A 165 -3.41 -8.14 18.52
CA THR A 165 -2.04 -8.46 18.93
C THR A 165 -0.98 -8.06 17.91
N ARG A 166 -1.33 -7.90 16.62
CA ARG A 166 -0.38 -7.61 15.54
C ARG A 166 -0.67 -6.28 14.86
N TYR A 167 -1.82 -6.19 14.16
CA TYR A 167 -2.05 -5.11 13.19
C TYR A 167 -2.18 -3.75 13.88
N PHE A 168 -3.14 -3.58 14.76
CA PHE A 168 -3.40 -2.26 15.36
C PHE A 168 -2.31 -1.77 16.29
N PRO A 169 -1.68 -2.58 17.16
CA PRO A 169 -0.56 -2.12 17.96
C PRO A 169 0.65 -1.69 17.12
N ALA A 170 1.02 -2.49 16.11
CA ALA A 170 2.11 -2.16 15.20
C ALA A 170 1.84 -0.88 14.40
N GLN A 171 0.61 -0.70 13.91
CA GLN A 171 0.20 0.50 13.17
C GLN A 171 0.10 1.73 14.08
N ALA A 172 -0.29 1.57 15.33
CA ALA A 172 -0.22 2.66 16.32
C ALA A 172 1.22 3.12 16.57
N ARG A 173 2.16 2.17 16.65
CA ARG A 173 3.59 2.47 16.72
C ARG A 173 4.06 3.21 15.48
N TYR A 174 3.69 2.73 14.29
CA TYR A 174 4.02 3.35 13.01
C TYR A 174 3.53 4.80 12.92
N ILE A 175 2.26 5.05 13.23
CA ILE A 175 1.67 6.39 13.20
C ILE A 175 2.42 7.33 14.15
N ARG A 176 2.74 6.87 15.36
CA ARG A 176 3.47 7.67 16.35
C ARG A 176 4.92 7.98 15.93
N GLU A 177 5.62 7.02 15.31
CA GLU A 177 7.05 7.16 14.97
C GLU A 177 7.27 7.89 13.64
N HIS A 178 6.33 7.78 12.70
CA HIS A 178 6.52 8.28 11.34
C HIS A 178 5.57 9.41 10.93
N ASP A 179 4.52 9.68 11.70
CA ASP A 179 3.47 10.67 11.37
C ASP A 179 3.08 10.65 9.87
N PRO A 180 2.59 9.52 9.35
CA PRO A 180 2.41 9.35 7.91
C PRO A 180 1.38 10.31 7.30
N VAL A 181 0.46 10.82 8.10
CA VAL A 181 -0.54 11.82 7.67
C VAL A 181 0.10 13.17 7.40
N ALA A 182 1.03 13.61 8.27
CA ALA A 182 1.71 14.89 8.08
C ALA A 182 2.63 14.90 6.85
N HIS A 183 3.20 13.76 6.50
CA HIS A 183 4.11 13.61 5.35
C HIS A 183 3.41 13.26 4.03
N ALA A 184 2.08 13.06 4.04
CA ALA A 184 1.34 12.75 2.83
C ALA A 184 1.14 13.99 1.95
N ASP A 185 1.38 13.85 0.64
CA ASP A 185 1.08 14.86 -0.38
C ASP A 185 -0.41 14.86 -0.74
N ALA A 186 -1.12 13.75 -0.51
CA ALA A 186 -2.58 13.69 -0.58
C ALA A 186 -3.15 12.86 0.58
N LEU A 187 -4.26 13.32 1.13
CA LEU A 187 -5.01 12.67 2.18
C LEU A 187 -6.41 12.31 1.67
N ILE A 188 -6.76 11.04 1.79
CA ILE A 188 -8.08 10.51 1.43
C ILE A 188 -8.73 9.99 2.70
N ALA A 189 -9.90 10.52 3.05
CA ALA A 189 -10.75 9.94 4.08
C ALA A 189 -11.60 8.82 3.47
N HIS A 190 -11.59 7.63 4.07
CA HIS A 190 -12.36 6.49 3.59
C HIS A 190 -13.08 5.80 4.76
N GLU A 191 -14.16 6.41 5.19
CA GLU A 191 -15.05 5.91 6.24
C GLU A 191 -16.20 5.06 5.68
N ARG A 192 -17.18 4.71 6.51
CA ARG A 192 -18.30 3.79 6.21
C ARG A 192 -18.81 3.90 4.80
N ALA A 193 -19.20 2.78 4.20
CA ALA A 193 -20.02 2.58 2.99
C ALA A 193 -20.10 3.73 1.97
N GLY A 194 -19.39 4.84 2.21
CA GLY A 194 -19.30 6.02 1.38
C GLY A 194 -18.17 5.93 0.37
N ALA A 195 -18.22 6.80 -0.60
CA ALA A 195 -17.11 7.08 -1.47
C ALA A 195 -15.94 7.62 -0.64
N PRO A 196 -14.67 7.30 -0.97
CA PRO A 196 -13.54 8.00 -0.39
C PRO A 196 -13.58 9.47 -0.77
N ASP A 197 -13.23 10.35 0.18
CA ASP A 197 -13.17 11.79 -0.03
C ASP A 197 -11.72 12.26 -0.11
N LEU A 198 -11.37 13.04 -1.14
CA LEU A 198 -10.07 13.69 -1.24
C LEU A 198 -10.05 14.94 -0.35
N VAL A 199 -9.51 14.80 0.86
CA VAL A 199 -9.50 15.86 1.88
C VAL A 199 -8.47 16.93 1.55
N ARG A 200 -7.30 16.51 1.06
CA ARG A 200 -6.16 17.39 0.78
C ARG A 200 -5.33 16.79 -0.35
N ALA A 201 -4.78 17.62 -1.24
CA ALA A 201 -3.80 17.18 -2.22
C ALA A 201 -2.90 18.35 -2.65
N ASP A 202 -1.60 18.09 -2.69
CA ASP A 202 -0.59 18.97 -3.30
C ASP A 202 -0.40 18.58 -4.77
N ALA A 203 -1.02 19.31 -5.67
CA ALA A 203 -0.94 19.07 -7.10
C ALA A 203 0.49 19.23 -7.67
N GLY A 204 1.33 20.06 -7.04
CA GLY A 204 2.73 20.24 -7.44
C GLY A 204 3.56 18.99 -7.16
N ARG A 205 3.40 18.42 -5.98
CA ARG A 205 4.09 17.17 -5.57
C ARG A 205 3.59 15.96 -6.34
N LEU A 206 2.30 15.83 -6.52
CA LEU A 206 1.69 14.74 -7.30
C LEU A 206 2.04 14.87 -8.80
N GLY A 207 2.03 16.08 -9.33
CA GLY A 207 2.10 16.37 -10.77
C GLY A 207 0.76 16.15 -11.46
N GLY A 208 0.55 16.85 -12.57
CA GLY A 208 -0.77 16.99 -13.19
C GLY A 208 -1.46 15.67 -13.56
N ALA A 209 -0.74 14.74 -14.17
CA ALA A 209 -1.31 13.44 -14.59
C ALA A 209 -1.77 12.59 -13.39
N LEU A 210 -0.96 12.50 -12.33
CA LEU A 210 -1.29 11.73 -11.14
C LEU A 210 -2.40 12.40 -10.33
N PHE A 211 -2.38 13.73 -10.19
CA PHE A 211 -3.43 14.47 -9.53
C PHE A 211 -4.80 14.27 -10.22
N ALA A 212 -4.84 14.41 -11.56
CA ALA A 212 -6.05 14.15 -12.34
C ALA A 212 -6.54 12.70 -12.21
N ALA A 213 -5.62 11.72 -12.23
CA ALA A 213 -5.95 10.31 -12.02
C ALA A 213 -6.55 10.08 -10.63
N LEU A 214 -5.97 10.67 -9.59
CA LEU A 214 -6.46 10.56 -8.22
C LEU A 214 -7.87 11.14 -8.07
N GLN A 215 -8.11 12.34 -8.60
CA GLN A 215 -9.44 12.96 -8.58
C GLN A 215 -10.48 12.09 -9.31
N ARG A 216 -10.12 11.54 -10.47
CA ARG A 216 -11.00 10.67 -11.25
C ARG A 216 -11.34 9.39 -10.49
N VAL A 217 -10.35 8.76 -9.85
CA VAL A 217 -10.57 7.55 -9.05
C VAL A 217 -11.47 7.86 -7.87
N VAL A 218 -11.17 8.89 -7.09
CA VAL A 218 -11.99 9.27 -5.92
C VAL A 218 -13.41 9.62 -6.36
N GLY A 219 -13.58 10.43 -7.41
CA GLY A 219 -14.90 10.80 -7.94
C GLY A 219 -15.72 9.62 -8.48
N SER A 220 -15.05 8.54 -8.93
CA SER A 220 -15.74 7.33 -9.45
C SER A 220 -16.40 6.48 -8.37
N PHE A 221 -16.16 6.76 -7.10
CA PHE A 221 -16.83 6.11 -5.96
C PHE A 221 -18.11 6.84 -5.52
N ALA A 222 -18.35 8.08 -6.01
CA ALA A 222 -19.60 8.77 -5.71
C ALA A 222 -20.78 7.88 -6.17
N PRO A 223 -21.86 7.73 -5.37
CA PRO A 223 -23.04 7.04 -5.82
C PRO A 223 -23.55 7.76 -7.08
N SER A 224 -23.80 7.01 -8.14
CA SER A 224 -24.56 7.53 -9.28
C SER A 224 -25.82 8.16 -8.70
N GLY A 225 -25.99 9.46 -8.86
CA GLY A 225 -27.16 10.17 -8.35
C GLY A 225 -28.45 9.45 -8.74
N PRO A 226 -29.57 9.68 -8.03
CA PRO A 226 -30.80 9.01 -8.36
C PRO A 226 -31.10 9.27 -9.84
N VAL A 227 -31.24 8.18 -10.58
CA VAL A 227 -31.80 8.22 -11.94
C VAL A 227 -33.23 8.68 -11.74
N GLY A 228 -33.49 9.97 -12.02
CA GLY A 228 -34.80 10.57 -12.00
C GLY A 228 -35.74 9.98 -13.07
#